data_f7ce453616f4acb34da10b8831592d43
#
_entry.id   f7ce453616f4acb34da10b8831592d43
#
_cell.length_a   1.000
_cell.length_b   1.000
_cell.length_c   1.000
_cell.angle_alpha   90.00
_cell.angle_beta   90.00
_cell.angle_gamma   90.00
#
_symmetry.space_group_name_H-M   'P 1'
#
loop_
_entity.id
_entity.type
_entity.pdbx_description
1 polymer ?
#
loop_
_entity_poly.entity_id
_entity_poly.type
_entity_poly.pdbx_seq_one_letter_code
_entity_poly.pdbx_strand_id
1 'polypeptide(L)'
;VSRYLLGVWADDDHANAAFPYPTDLNAERFIDWVREGHRALGVPARFLPAADTPRARDDIRTTGGAAPMEQGVNLIGFLRAGFGQGEAARLMHEAMVDGEIPHAAISLTHEGLDDQVESSAADDALVYDINLSCVNVDALEVLSRRMGIDLMEERYSIGTIWWESNLLPSYLVGQMNSYLDEVWVGSTYIADALAAYTDKPIRVFPLPVRIPEPAAPPDRATAGLPEGYLFMFSFDFNSTVERKNPDGVIEAFRRAFPKPSGPQLVIKTINGHRHLPELERLRAITADRDDITIFDGFLPTEQRDAWARAADCYVSLHRSEGFGLTMAEAMAMGKPVIATAYSANLDFMDDDVAFLVPVTEWRLEAQAGPYPVGSLWADPDLDVAAAFMRQAADDPGAAAAMGVRARQHLAETRTPGRLAAFIAGRLAEIRAEDLTMRPRPNSRLTLKLNDALAYDRQRHDAQHGAVNRVIRKAMRPYTAGADELDRRILSAMVEMGGRLDEIAQGVKAVQQDLDTLGEVVREDAEHRGE
;
A
#
# COMPACT_ATOMS: atom_id res chain seq x y z
N VAL A 1 -1.23 1.63 -23.04
CA VAL A 1 -0.08 1.01 -23.75
C VAL A 1 -0.56 -0.18 -24.56
N SER A 2 -0.17 -0.29 -25.83
CA SER A 2 -0.60 -1.41 -26.69
C SER A 2 0.11 -2.72 -26.30
N ARG A 3 -0.52 -3.88 -26.62
CA ARG A 3 0.11 -5.20 -26.42
C ARG A 3 1.46 -5.34 -27.11
N TYR A 4 1.64 -4.68 -28.26
CA TYR A 4 2.91 -4.66 -28.98
C TYR A 4 4.00 -3.94 -28.17
N LEU A 5 3.68 -2.77 -27.60
CA LEU A 5 4.63 -2.00 -26.78
C LEU A 5 4.95 -2.72 -25.45
N LEU A 6 4.00 -3.47 -24.91
CA LEU A 6 4.26 -4.34 -23.74
C LEU A 6 5.21 -5.49 -24.07
N GLY A 7 5.15 -6.04 -25.29
CA GLY A 7 6.14 -6.99 -25.78
C GLY A 7 7.54 -6.37 -25.85
N VAL A 8 7.67 -5.17 -26.43
CA VAL A 8 8.94 -4.42 -26.48
C VAL A 8 9.47 -4.15 -25.07
N TRP A 9 8.59 -3.79 -24.13
CA TRP A 9 8.96 -3.61 -22.73
C TRP A 9 9.45 -4.93 -22.10
N ALA A 10 8.75 -6.03 -22.31
CA ALA A 10 9.09 -7.33 -21.71
C ALA A 10 10.44 -7.88 -22.21
N ASP A 11 10.82 -7.55 -23.43
CA ASP A 11 12.06 -8.02 -24.06
C ASP A 11 13.26 -7.09 -23.80
N ASP A 12 13.09 -5.97 -23.09
CA ASP A 12 14.15 -4.98 -22.85
C ASP A 12 14.37 -4.77 -21.35
N ASP A 13 15.46 -5.30 -20.81
CA ASP A 13 15.81 -5.22 -19.38
C ASP A 13 15.93 -3.77 -18.89
N HIS A 14 16.36 -2.84 -19.76
CA HIS A 14 16.46 -1.44 -19.41
C HIS A 14 15.07 -0.79 -19.29
N ALA A 15 14.15 -1.13 -20.20
CA ALA A 15 12.78 -0.67 -20.12
C ALA A 15 12.06 -1.26 -18.90
N ASN A 16 12.29 -2.52 -18.57
CA ASN A 16 11.75 -3.16 -17.37
C ASN A 16 12.19 -2.44 -16.10
N ALA A 17 13.49 -2.12 -16.01
CA ALA A 17 14.06 -1.43 -14.85
C ALA A 17 13.60 0.04 -14.75
N ALA A 18 13.52 0.74 -15.90
CA ALA A 18 13.15 2.17 -15.95
C ALA A 18 11.64 2.40 -15.80
N PHE A 19 10.81 1.44 -16.22
CA PHE A 19 9.35 1.55 -16.25
C PHE A 19 8.70 0.28 -15.68
N PRO A 20 8.82 0.01 -14.37
CA PRO A 20 8.32 -1.23 -13.76
C PRO A 20 6.80 -1.43 -13.91
N TYR A 21 6.05 -0.35 -14.17
CA TYR A 21 4.60 -0.37 -14.36
C TYR A 21 4.21 0.33 -15.68
N PRO A 22 4.53 -0.25 -16.86
CA PRO A 22 4.42 0.43 -18.16
C PRO A 22 2.98 0.64 -18.64
N THR A 23 2.01 -0.04 -18.05
CA THR A 23 0.58 0.13 -18.37
C THR A 23 -0.11 1.13 -17.47
N ASP A 24 0.52 1.55 -16.37
CA ASP A 24 -0.09 2.29 -15.29
C ASP A 24 0.78 3.50 -14.90
N LEU A 25 1.51 3.40 -13.78
CA LEU A 25 2.28 4.51 -13.20
C LEU A 25 3.35 5.07 -14.16
N ASN A 26 3.89 4.26 -15.03
CA ASN A 26 4.94 4.65 -15.97
C ASN A 26 4.46 4.74 -17.43
N ALA A 27 3.16 4.60 -17.70
CA ALA A 27 2.64 4.47 -19.06
C ALA A 27 3.05 5.64 -19.98
N GLU A 28 2.90 6.90 -19.54
CA GLU A 28 3.28 8.07 -20.32
C GLU A 28 4.78 8.16 -20.56
N ARG A 29 5.58 8.01 -19.53
CA ARG A 29 7.05 8.03 -19.62
C ARG A 29 7.58 6.91 -20.50
N PHE A 30 6.99 5.73 -20.39
CA PHE A 30 7.32 4.60 -21.25
C PHE A 30 6.95 4.88 -22.72
N ILE A 31 5.77 5.45 -22.98
CA ILE A 31 5.35 5.85 -24.33
C ILE A 31 6.27 6.91 -24.91
N ASP A 32 6.67 7.93 -24.14
CA ASP A 32 7.56 8.97 -24.60
C ASP A 32 8.96 8.42 -24.87
N TRP A 33 9.49 7.56 -24.00
CA TRP A 33 10.76 6.86 -24.22
C TRP A 33 10.73 6.00 -25.50
N VAL A 34 9.62 5.26 -25.72
CA VAL A 34 9.46 4.51 -26.97
C VAL A 34 9.38 5.44 -28.18
N ARG A 35 8.69 6.58 -28.09
CA ARG A 35 8.62 7.56 -29.19
C ARG A 35 9.99 8.12 -29.55
N GLU A 36 10.80 8.49 -28.58
CA GLU A 36 12.14 9.02 -28.78
C GLU A 36 13.09 7.96 -29.33
N GLY A 37 13.02 6.74 -28.79
CA GLY A 37 13.89 5.62 -29.12
C GLY A 37 13.37 4.66 -30.21
N HIS A 38 12.18 4.85 -30.78
CA HIS A 38 11.47 3.85 -31.56
C HIS A 38 12.27 3.25 -32.74
N ARG A 39 13.15 4.04 -33.38
CA ARG A 39 13.98 3.56 -34.47
C ARG A 39 15.08 2.60 -33.99
N ALA A 40 15.70 2.93 -32.87
CA ALA A 40 16.73 2.08 -32.24
C ALA A 40 16.13 0.79 -31.65
N LEU A 41 14.88 0.89 -31.16
CA LEU A 41 14.11 -0.24 -30.60
C LEU A 41 13.42 -1.09 -31.69
N GLY A 42 13.53 -0.71 -32.97
CA GLY A 42 12.86 -1.41 -34.06
C GLY A 42 11.33 -1.32 -34.03
N VAL A 43 10.75 -0.34 -33.31
CA VAL A 43 9.30 -0.16 -33.20
C VAL A 43 8.79 0.57 -34.44
N PRO A 44 7.92 -0.05 -35.29
CA PRO A 44 7.35 0.63 -36.44
C PRO A 44 6.42 1.79 -36.01
N ALA A 45 6.49 2.92 -36.71
CA ALA A 45 5.74 4.13 -36.38
C ALA A 45 4.21 3.90 -36.23
N ARG A 46 3.64 2.92 -36.95
CA ARG A 46 2.21 2.56 -36.85
C ARG A 46 1.78 2.01 -35.48
N PHE A 47 2.70 1.58 -34.64
CA PHE A 47 2.44 1.09 -33.27
C PHE A 47 2.66 2.15 -32.19
N LEU A 48 3.17 3.33 -32.58
CA LEU A 48 3.26 4.46 -31.68
C LEU A 48 1.87 5.07 -31.48
N PRO A 49 1.46 5.37 -30.26
CA PRO A 49 0.24 6.15 -30.01
C PRO A 49 0.29 7.47 -30.79
N ALA A 50 -0.82 7.89 -31.40
CA ALA A 50 -0.89 9.17 -32.10
C ALA A 50 -0.57 10.32 -31.14
N ALA A 51 0.17 11.34 -31.61
CA ALA A 51 0.56 12.49 -30.80
C ALA A 51 -0.66 13.27 -30.27
N ASP A 52 -1.78 13.19 -31.00
CA ASP A 52 -3.05 13.88 -30.72
C ASP A 52 -4.15 12.95 -30.20
N THR A 53 -3.82 11.75 -29.70
CA THR A 53 -4.83 11.00 -28.94
C THR A 53 -5.25 11.93 -27.80
N PRO A 54 -6.54 12.35 -27.70
CA PRO A 54 -6.97 13.15 -26.58
C PRO A 54 -6.53 12.40 -25.34
N ARG A 55 -5.62 12.99 -24.60
CA ARG A 55 -5.35 12.53 -23.25
C ARG A 55 -6.71 12.52 -22.61
N ALA A 56 -7.14 11.43 -22.03
CA ALA A 56 -8.13 11.48 -20.98
C ALA A 56 -7.43 12.32 -19.88
N ARG A 57 -7.43 13.62 -20.09
CA ARG A 57 -7.31 14.55 -18.98
C ARG A 57 -8.61 14.29 -18.23
N ASP A 58 -8.52 13.60 -17.14
CA ASP A 58 -9.36 13.90 -16.01
C ASP A 58 -9.13 15.40 -15.80
N ASP A 59 -9.95 16.22 -16.47
CA ASP A 59 -9.97 17.67 -16.29
C ASP A 59 -10.57 17.91 -14.89
N ILE A 60 -9.84 17.52 -13.87
CA ILE A 60 -10.02 18.09 -12.53
C ILE A 60 -9.57 19.52 -12.69
N ARG A 61 -10.51 20.38 -13.01
CA ARG A 61 -10.28 21.80 -13.15
C ARG A 61 -9.92 22.32 -11.77
N THR A 62 -8.63 22.50 -11.53
CA THR A 62 -8.21 23.48 -10.53
C THR A 62 -8.78 24.81 -11.02
N THR A 63 -9.71 25.37 -10.31
CA THR A 63 -10.19 26.75 -10.57
C THR A 63 -9.01 27.68 -10.26
N GLY A 64 -8.09 27.75 -11.21
CA GLY A 64 -6.95 28.65 -11.16
C GLY A 64 -7.42 30.09 -11.30
N GLY A 65 -7.38 30.81 -10.23
CA GLY A 65 -7.63 32.26 -10.14
C GLY A 65 -7.98 32.60 -8.72
N ALA A 66 -7.10 33.17 -8.01
CA ALA A 66 -7.09 33.97 -6.76
C ALA A 66 -8.41 34.24 -5.99
N ALA A 67 -9.41 33.35 -6.04
CA ALA A 67 -10.49 33.34 -5.05
C ALA A 67 -9.95 32.67 -3.77
N PRO A 68 -10.22 33.22 -2.59
CA PRO A 68 -9.87 32.56 -1.34
C PRO A 68 -10.50 31.16 -1.33
N MET A 69 -9.68 30.13 -1.07
CA MET A 69 -10.17 28.75 -0.95
C MET A 69 -11.18 28.69 0.20
N GLU A 70 -12.23 27.92 0.01
CA GLU A 70 -13.22 27.69 1.07
C GLU A 70 -12.60 26.83 2.19
N GLN A 71 -13.12 26.98 3.39
CA GLN A 71 -12.70 26.16 4.51
C GLN A 71 -13.36 24.80 4.45
N GLY A 72 -12.56 23.74 4.29
CA GLY A 72 -13.06 22.37 4.20
C GLY A 72 -11.96 21.38 3.85
N VAL A 73 -12.34 20.24 3.30
CA VAL A 73 -11.44 19.14 2.97
C VAL A 73 -11.70 18.65 1.55
N ASN A 74 -10.66 18.56 0.74
CA ASN A 74 -10.66 17.76 -0.49
C ASN A 74 -10.28 16.33 -0.11
N LEU A 75 -11.24 15.44 -0.01
CA LEU A 75 -11.01 14.01 0.21
C LEU A 75 -10.71 13.35 -1.13
N ILE A 76 -9.49 12.85 -1.30
CA ILE A 76 -9.01 12.28 -2.54
C ILE A 76 -8.68 10.80 -2.32
N GLY A 77 -9.31 9.89 -3.07
CA GLY A 77 -9.10 8.46 -2.87
C GLY A 77 -9.78 7.58 -3.92
N PHE A 78 -9.60 6.27 -3.81
CA PHE A 78 -10.21 5.29 -4.71
C PHE A 78 -11.63 4.92 -4.26
N LEU A 79 -12.56 5.89 -4.21
CA LEU A 79 -13.88 5.73 -3.61
C LEU A 79 -14.75 4.65 -4.26
N ARG A 80 -14.49 4.31 -5.53
CA ARG A 80 -15.24 3.29 -6.30
C ARG A 80 -14.56 1.93 -6.35
N ALA A 81 -13.35 1.80 -5.82
CA ALA A 81 -12.60 0.56 -5.89
C ALA A 81 -12.90 -0.39 -4.72
N GLY A 82 -12.95 -1.70 -4.99
CA GLY A 82 -13.33 -2.75 -4.04
C GLY A 82 -12.21 -3.29 -3.16
N PHE A 83 -11.18 -2.49 -2.82
CA PHE A 83 -10.06 -2.89 -1.97
C PHE A 83 -9.93 -2.03 -0.70
N GLY A 84 -9.04 -2.41 0.24
CA GLY A 84 -8.97 -1.84 1.59
C GLY A 84 -8.79 -0.32 1.66
N GLN A 85 -7.95 0.30 0.81
CA GLN A 85 -7.79 1.76 0.79
C GLN A 85 -9.05 2.47 0.29
N GLY A 86 -9.74 1.87 -0.70
CA GLY A 86 -11.04 2.39 -1.17
C GLY A 86 -12.09 2.34 -0.07
N GLU A 87 -12.11 1.26 0.72
CA GLU A 87 -13.00 1.15 1.88
C GLU A 87 -12.67 2.21 2.93
N ALA A 88 -11.40 2.41 3.26
CA ALA A 88 -10.99 3.46 4.19
C ALA A 88 -11.42 4.87 3.72
N ALA A 89 -11.27 5.16 2.42
CA ALA A 89 -11.72 6.43 1.84
C ALA A 89 -13.25 6.62 1.94
N ARG A 90 -14.04 5.56 1.69
CA ARG A 90 -15.51 5.60 1.85
C ARG A 90 -15.94 5.82 3.30
N LEU A 91 -15.28 5.13 4.24
CA LEU A 91 -15.53 5.31 5.67
C LEU A 91 -15.20 6.73 6.14
N MET A 92 -14.15 7.35 5.61
CA MET A 92 -13.83 8.76 5.87
C MET A 92 -14.87 9.70 5.28
N HIS A 93 -15.31 9.44 4.05
CA HIS A 93 -16.38 10.20 3.41
C HIS A 93 -17.68 10.14 4.24
N GLU A 94 -18.12 8.95 4.60
CA GLU A 94 -19.31 8.75 5.44
C GLU A 94 -19.20 9.49 6.78
N ALA A 95 -18.05 9.40 7.45
CA ALA A 95 -17.83 10.10 8.70
C ALA A 95 -17.86 11.63 8.54
N MET A 96 -17.37 12.16 7.40
CA MET A 96 -17.46 13.60 7.11
C MET A 96 -18.89 14.03 6.82
N VAL A 97 -19.67 13.22 6.10
CA VAL A 97 -21.10 13.47 5.87
C VAL A 97 -21.86 13.48 7.20
N ASP A 98 -21.70 12.44 8.02
CA ASP A 98 -22.37 12.30 9.31
C ASP A 98 -21.97 13.42 10.31
N GLY A 99 -20.72 13.88 10.22
CA GLY A 99 -20.19 14.96 11.04
C GLY A 99 -20.44 16.37 10.49
N GLU A 100 -21.18 16.51 9.39
CA GLU A 100 -21.44 17.78 8.70
C GLU A 100 -20.15 18.58 8.41
N ILE A 101 -19.04 17.88 8.12
CA ILE A 101 -17.74 18.50 7.79
C ILE A 101 -17.78 18.93 6.31
N PRO A 102 -17.55 20.22 5.99
CA PRO A 102 -17.49 20.67 4.60
C PRO A 102 -16.38 19.94 3.85
N HIS A 103 -16.73 19.20 2.80
CA HIS A 103 -15.77 18.46 1.99
C HIS A 103 -16.23 18.23 0.55
N ALA A 104 -15.25 18.06 -0.34
CA ALA A 104 -15.42 17.53 -1.68
C ALA A 104 -14.81 16.12 -1.71
N ALA A 105 -15.51 15.17 -2.32
CA ALA A 105 -14.99 13.80 -2.44
C ALA A 105 -14.61 13.51 -3.89
N ILE A 106 -13.32 13.29 -4.13
CA ILE A 106 -12.73 13.13 -5.44
C ILE A 106 -12.31 11.67 -5.61
N SER A 107 -12.99 10.96 -6.51
CA SER A 107 -12.66 9.57 -6.81
C SER A 107 -11.56 9.47 -7.85
N LEU A 108 -10.47 8.84 -7.48
CA LEU A 108 -9.42 8.46 -8.41
C LEU A 108 -9.83 7.19 -9.15
N THR A 109 -9.47 7.12 -10.44
CA THR A 109 -9.64 5.93 -11.26
C THR A 109 -8.32 5.15 -11.34
N HIS A 110 -8.42 3.84 -11.28
CA HIS A 110 -7.30 2.93 -11.49
C HIS A 110 -7.70 1.86 -12.50
N GLU A 111 -6.95 1.69 -13.59
CA GLU A 111 -7.27 0.71 -14.62
C GLU A 111 -7.44 -0.70 -14.03
N GLY A 112 -8.64 -1.27 -14.21
CA GLY A 112 -9.01 -2.62 -13.75
C GLY A 112 -9.48 -2.75 -12.31
N LEU A 113 -9.66 -1.64 -11.58
CA LEU A 113 -10.21 -1.60 -10.22
C LEU A 113 -11.45 -0.70 -10.09
N ASP A 114 -11.86 -0.06 -11.17
CA ASP A 114 -12.93 0.93 -11.18
C ASP A 114 -14.31 0.30 -11.20
N ASP A 115 -15.28 1.01 -10.61
CA ASP A 115 -16.72 0.70 -10.64
C ASP A 115 -17.14 -0.63 -9.97
N GLN A 116 -16.35 -1.17 -9.04
CA GLN A 116 -16.73 -2.34 -8.25
C GLN A 116 -17.71 -1.99 -7.10
N VAL A 117 -17.76 -0.72 -6.71
CA VAL A 117 -18.60 -0.22 -5.63
C VAL A 117 -19.28 1.08 -6.06
N GLU A 118 -20.60 1.16 -5.88
CA GLU A 118 -21.32 2.42 -6.05
C GLU A 118 -20.88 3.41 -4.96
N SER A 119 -20.48 4.62 -5.37
CA SER A 119 -20.19 5.72 -4.47
C SER A 119 -21.05 6.92 -4.86
N SER A 120 -21.75 7.50 -3.92
CA SER A 120 -22.59 8.68 -4.12
C SER A 120 -21.81 9.98 -4.32
N ALA A 121 -20.49 9.94 -4.15
CA ALA A 121 -19.64 11.11 -4.16
C ALA A 121 -18.64 11.07 -5.31
N ALA A 122 -18.66 12.10 -6.14
CA ALA A 122 -17.58 12.47 -7.02
C ALA A 122 -17.76 13.94 -7.39
N ASP A 123 -17.15 14.82 -6.59
CA ASP A 123 -16.96 16.20 -7.01
C ASP A 123 -15.66 16.26 -7.82
N ASP A 124 -15.73 16.84 -9.02
CA ASP A 124 -14.56 17.00 -9.88
C ASP A 124 -13.71 18.24 -9.53
N ALA A 125 -14.10 19.02 -8.50
CA ALA A 125 -13.47 20.29 -8.18
C ALA A 125 -12.80 20.28 -6.80
N LEU A 126 -11.54 20.71 -6.76
CA LEU A 126 -10.77 20.99 -5.55
C LEU A 126 -11.07 22.42 -5.09
N VAL A 127 -11.95 22.58 -4.12
CA VAL A 127 -12.43 23.92 -3.68
C VAL A 127 -11.89 24.31 -2.30
N TYR A 128 -11.43 23.35 -1.50
CA TYR A 128 -11.08 23.55 -0.10
C TYR A 128 -9.58 23.76 0.14
N ASP A 129 -9.28 24.33 1.30
CA ASP A 129 -7.94 24.73 1.76
C ASP A 129 -7.06 23.55 2.27
N ILE A 130 -7.66 22.40 2.56
CA ILE A 130 -6.96 21.22 3.07
C ILE A 130 -7.20 20.02 2.15
N ASN A 131 -6.14 19.30 1.84
CA ASN A 131 -6.22 18.01 1.17
C ASN A 131 -6.11 16.87 2.18
N LEU A 132 -6.96 15.85 2.02
CA LEU A 132 -6.82 14.54 2.67
C LEU A 132 -6.73 13.46 1.61
N SER A 133 -5.53 12.98 1.34
CA SER A 133 -5.24 11.96 0.34
C SER A 133 -5.34 10.57 0.97
N CYS A 134 -6.40 9.83 0.63
CA CYS A 134 -6.58 8.42 1.01
C CYS A 134 -5.98 7.50 -0.06
N VAL A 135 -4.71 7.72 -0.36
CA VAL A 135 -3.91 6.90 -1.26
C VAL A 135 -2.58 6.61 -0.58
N ASN A 136 -2.00 5.46 -0.88
CA ASN A 136 -0.72 5.12 -0.29
C ASN A 136 0.41 5.99 -0.86
N VAL A 137 1.55 6.01 -0.19
CA VAL A 137 2.69 6.90 -0.49
C VAL A 137 3.18 6.76 -1.93
N ASP A 138 3.19 5.54 -2.47
CA ASP A 138 3.60 5.24 -3.84
C ASP A 138 2.70 5.89 -4.92
N ALA A 139 1.46 6.21 -4.59
CA ALA A 139 0.53 6.87 -5.49
C ALA A 139 0.60 8.41 -5.44
N LEU A 140 1.25 9.02 -4.45
CA LEU A 140 1.29 10.48 -4.27
C LEU A 140 1.95 11.21 -5.45
N GLU A 141 3.02 10.66 -6.01
CA GLU A 141 3.67 11.24 -7.18
C GLU A 141 2.72 11.24 -8.40
N VAL A 142 2.01 10.14 -8.61
CA VAL A 142 1.02 10.03 -9.71
C VAL A 142 -0.12 10.99 -9.51
N LEU A 143 -0.63 11.07 -8.28
CA LEU A 143 -1.67 12.02 -7.91
C LEU A 143 -1.24 13.47 -8.21
N SER A 144 -0.06 13.88 -7.75
CA SER A 144 0.51 15.20 -7.99
C SER A 144 0.70 15.50 -9.49
N ARG A 145 1.06 14.50 -10.30
CA ARG A 145 1.21 14.68 -11.76
C ARG A 145 -0.14 14.80 -12.47
N ARG A 146 -1.15 14.04 -12.05
CA ARG A 146 -2.50 14.06 -12.65
C ARG A 146 -3.26 15.33 -12.31
N MET A 147 -3.21 15.74 -11.05
CA MET A 147 -3.97 16.88 -10.52
C MET A 147 -3.22 18.23 -10.61
N GLY A 148 -1.94 18.20 -10.99
CA GLY A 148 -1.05 19.34 -11.00
C GLY A 148 -0.31 19.51 -9.68
N ILE A 149 0.95 19.95 -9.77
CA ILE A 149 1.81 20.13 -8.59
C ILE A 149 1.24 21.18 -7.63
N ASP A 150 0.53 22.17 -8.15
CA ASP A 150 -0.11 23.25 -7.40
C ASP A 150 -1.14 22.73 -6.37
N LEU A 151 -1.70 21.51 -6.62
CA LEU A 151 -2.57 20.84 -5.66
C LEU A 151 -1.95 20.74 -4.26
N MET A 152 -0.69 20.26 -4.21
CA MET A 152 -0.01 20.02 -2.93
C MET A 152 0.72 21.28 -2.41
N GLU A 153 1.09 22.22 -3.29
CA GLU A 153 1.85 23.41 -2.93
C GLU A 153 1.02 24.50 -2.25
N GLU A 154 -0.25 24.63 -2.63
CA GLU A 154 -1.12 25.71 -2.16
C GLU A 154 -2.02 25.32 -0.99
N ARG A 155 -2.04 24.03 -0.59
CA ARG A 155 -2.95 23.49 0.41
C ARG A 155 -2.20 22.71 1.48
N TYR A 156 -2.70 22.76 2.71
CA TYR A 156 -2.22 21.85 3.74
C TYR A 156 -2.58 20.42 3.36
N SER A 157 -1.59 19.57 3.17
CA SER A 157 -1.80 18.24 2.60
C SER A 157 -1.54 17.14 3.63
N ILE A 158 -2.60 16.43 3.95
CA ILE A 158 -2.61 15.25 4.82
C ILE A 158 -2.66 14.01 3.94
N GLY A 159 -1.84 13.00 4.23
CA GLY A 159 -1.90 11.71 3.54
C GLY A 159 -2.14 10.56 4.50
N THR A 160 -3.03 9.64 4.14
CA THR A 160 -3.13 8.37 4.87
C THR A 160 -2.08 7.40 4.35
N ILE A 161 -1.37 6.74 5.27
CA ILE A 161 -0.34 5.76 4.92
C ILE A 161 -0.70 4.42 5.53
N TRP A 162 -0.66 3.38 4.68
CA TRP A 162 -0.83 1.99 5.05
C TRP A 162 0.48 1.27 4.78
N TRP A 163 1.06 0.71 5.84
CA TRP A 163 2.33 0.03 5.75
C TRP A 163 2.45 -1.09 6.78
N GLU A 164 2.97 -2.24 6.37
CA GLU A 164 2.95 -3.45 7.18
C GLU A 164 4.38 -3.95 7.50
N SER A 165 5.30 -3.01 7.76
CA SER A 165 6.68 -3.32 8.12
C SER A 165 7.31 -2.18 8.91
N ASN A 166 8.33 -2.51 9.71
CA ASN A 166 9.18 -1.55 10.40
C ASN A 166 10.15 -0.80 9.47
N LEU A 167 10.37 -1.29 8.24
CA LEU A 167 11.24 -0.67 7.26
C LEU A 167 10.44 -0.04 6.13
N LEU A 168 10.66 1.25 5.87
CA LEU A 168 10.07 1.97 4.76
C LEU A 168 11.14 2.17 3.66
N PRO A 169 10.87 1.77 2.40
CA PRO A 169 11.76 2.04 1.29
C PRO A 169 12.05 3.53 1.12
N SER A 170 13.28 3.87 0.80
CA SER A 170 13.74 5.27 0.78
C SER A 170 13.00 6.15 -0.23
N TYR A 171 12.51 5.58 -1.35
CA TYR A 171 11.70 6.33 -2.32
C TYR A 171 10.34 6.73 -1.74
N LEU A 172 9.72 5.86 -0.92
CA LEU A 172 8.48 6.20 -0.21
C LEU A 172 8.72 7.27 0.86
N VAL A 173 9.85 7.20 1.58
CA VAL A 173 10.26 8.25 2.52
C VAL A 173 10.39 9.60 1.81
N GLY A 174 11.00 9.60 0.61
CA GLY A 174 11.12 10.80 -0.22
C GLY A 174 9.78 11.38 -0.60
N GLN A 175 8.85 10.56 -1.08
CA GLN A 175 7.51 10.99 -1.45
C GLN A 175 6.72 11.52 -0.25
N MET A 176 6.68 10.78 0.86
CA MET A 176 6.01 11.19 2.09
C MET A 176 6.49 12.59 2.55
N ASN A 177 7.81 12.79 2.59
CA ASN A 177 8.38 14.05 3.05
C ASN A 177 8.23 15.21 2.05
N SER A 178 8.06 14.92 0.77
CA SER A 178 7.92 15.96 -0.27
C SER A 178 6.50 16.42 -0.47
N TYR A 179 5.52 15.52 -0.40
CA TYR A 179 4.14 15.82 -0.76
C TYR A 179 3.21 16.15 0.41
N LEU A 180 3.53 15.65 1.62
CA LEU A 180 2.63 15.79 2.76
C LEU A 180 3.16 16.82 3.78
N ASP A 181 2.25 17.48 4.49
CA ASP A 181 2.52 18.28 5.68
C ASP A 181 2.29 17.47 6.95
N GLU A 182 1.37 16.50 6.90
CA GLU A 182 0.99 15.65 8.01
C GLU A 182 0.65 14.25 7.50
N VAL A 183 0.90 13.24 8.33
CA VAL A 183 0.63 11.83 8.03
C VAL A 183 -0.42 11.30 8.99
N TRP A 184 -1.46 10.68 8.43
CA TRP A 184 -2.45 9.95 9.20
C TRP A 184 -2.30 8.45 8.98
N VAL A 185 -2.40 7.69 10.04
CA VAL A 185 -2.25 6.23 10.02
C VAL A 185 -3.36 5.56 10.78
N GLY A 186 -3.75 4.36 10.36
CA GLY A 186 -4.86 3.62 10.96
C GLY A 186 -4.48 2.90 12.26
N SER A 187 -3.19 2.89 12.64
CA SER A 187 -2.72 2.14 13.82
C SER A 187 -1.47 2.74 14.44
N THR A 188 -1.25 2.46 15.73
CA THR A 188 -0.04 2.79 16.46
C THR A 188 1.18 2.08 15.88
N TYR A 189 1.02 0.85 15.41
CA TYR A 189 2.07 0.09 14.74
C TYR A 189 2.68 0.84 13.54
N ILE A 190 1.82 1.41 12.67
CA ILE A 190 2.30 2.20 11.53
C ILE A 190 2.94 3.51 12.01
N ALA A 191 2.35 4.17 13.03
CA ALA A 191 2.92 5.41 13.57
C ALA A 191 4.34 5.20 14.07
N ASP A 192 4.58 4.15 14.85
CA ASP A 192 5.90 3.79 15.37
C ASP A 192 6.89 3.46 14.24
N ALA A 193 6.43 2.72 13.23
CA ALA A 193 7.25 2.39 12.06
C ALA A 193 7.68 3.64 11.28
N LEU A 194 6.81 4.64 11.12
CA LEU A 194 7.08 5.85 10.35
C LEU A 194 7.86 6.92 11.13
N ALA A 195 7.81 6.91 12.46
CA ALA A 195 8.45 7.93 13.30
C ALA A 195 9.96 8.08 13.05
N ALA A 196 10.64 7.02 12.60
CA ALA A 196 12.06 7.06 12.26
C ALA A 196 12.36 7.74 10.91
N TYR A 197 11.35 8.02 10.08
CA TYR A 197 11.51 8.45 8.69
C TYR A 197 11.03 9.86 8.40
N THR A 198 10.33 10.51 9.34
CA THR A 198 9.80 11.86 9.15
C THR A 198 9.77 12.64 10.46
N ASP A 199 9.98 13.97 10.37
CA ASP A 199 9.77 14.91 11.46
C ASP A 199 8.34 15.55 11.40
N LYS A 200 7.51 15.13 10.44
CA LYS A 200 6.14 15.63 10.26
C LYS A 200 5.22 15.06 11.32
N PRO A 201 4.14 15.75 11.68
CA PRO A 201 3.15 15.22 12.58
C PRO A 201 2.58 13.88 12.05
N ILE A 202 2.62 12.85 12.88
CA ILE A 202 1.95 11.56 12.62
C ILE A 202 0.76 11.48 13.56
N ARG A 203 -0.42 11.19 13.04
CA ARG A 203 -1.66 11.05 13.82
C ARG A 203 -2.28 9.68 13.58
N VAL A 204 -2.60 8.99 14.67
CA VAL A 204 -3.38 7.74 14.60
C VAL A 204 -4.85 8.13 14.60
N PHE A 205 -5.55 7.86 13.50
CA PHE A 205 -6.97 8.15 13.41
C PHE A 205 -7.81 6.90 13.69
N PRO A 206 -8.98 7.06 14.35
CA PRO A 206 -9.85 5.94 14.68
C PRO A 206 -10.64 5.49 13.45
N LEU A 207 -10.02 4.64 12.58
CA LEU A 207 -10.74 4.11 11.42
C LEU A 207 -12.02 3.40 11.89
N PRO A 208 -13.21 3.83 11.42
CA PRO A 208 -14.45 3.22 11.84
C PRO A 208 -14.62 1.84 11.18
N VAL A 209 -15.46 1.02 11.80
CA VAL A 209 -15.87 -0.26 11.25
C VAL A 209 -17.40 -0.27 11.18
N ARG A 210 -17.96 -0.66 10.02
CA ARG A 210 -19.42 -0.78 9.92
C ARG A 210 -19.91 -1.91 10.80
N ILE A 211 -20.82 -1.58 11.69
CA ILE A 211 -21.49 -2.56 12.56
C ILE A 211 -22.84 -2.90 11.91
N PRO A 212 -22.97 -4.02 11.21
CA PRO A 212 -24.22 -4.35 10.54
C PRO A 212 -25.33 -4.65 11.56
N GLU A 213 -26.58 -4.40 11.17
CA GLU A 213 -27.71 -4.84 11.99
C GLU A 213 -27.66 -6.35 12.21
N PRO A 214 -28.04 -6.82 13.41
CA PRO A 214 -28.10 -8.25 13.68
C PRO A 214 -29.06 -8.95 12.71
N ALA A 215 -28.53 -9.91 11.97
CA ALA A 215 -29.33 -10.73 11.07
C ALA A 215 -29.03 -12.21 11.30
N ALA A 216 -30.02 -13.05 11.13
CA ALA A 216 -29.81 -14.50 11.17
C ALA A 216 -28.78 -14.92 10.12
N PRO A 217 -27.90 -15.90 10.43
CA PRO A 217 -27.02 -16.46 9.43
C PRO A 217 -27.84 -17.06 8.29
N PRO A 218 -27.38 -16.93 7.04
CA PRO A 218 -28.05 -17.57 5.92
C PRO A 218 -27.98 -19.11 6.04
N ASP A 219 -28.89 -19.78 5.35
CA ASP A 219 -28.77 -21.23 5.12
C ASP A 219 -27.48 -21.49 4.33
N ARG A 220 -26.58 -22.31 4.87
CA ARG A 220 -25.27 -22.60 4.31
C ARG A 220 -25.33 -23.33 2.98
N ALA A 221 -26.27 -24.25 2.83
CA ALA A 221 -26.44 -24.96 1.56
C ALA A 221 -26.83 -24.02 0.43
N THR A 222 -27.71 -23.04 0.70
CA THR A 222 -28.10 -22.00 -0.26
C THR A 222 -26.94 -21.03 -0.54
N ALA A 223 -26.09 -20.77 0.46
CA ALA A 223 -24.91 -19.92 0.32
C ALA A 223 -23.73 -20.65 -0.36
N GLY A 224 -23.83 -21.96 -0.62
CA GLY A 224 -22.76 -22.76 -1.19
C GLY A 224 -21.61 -23.03 -0.19
N LEU A 225 -21.91 -23.02 1.10
CA LEU A 225 -20.95 -23.27 2.18
C LEU A 225 -21.13 -24.64 2.80
N PRO A 226 -20.05 -25.26 3.32
CA PRO A 226 -20.13 -26.57 3.96
C PRO A 226 -20.85 -26.50 5.32
N GLU A 227 -21.42 -27.67 5.72
CA GLU A 227 -21.96 -27.85 7.04
C GLU A 227 -20.87 -28.15 8.07
N GLY A 228 -21.17 -27.99 9.36
CA GLY A 228 -20.23 -28.20 10.46
C GLY A 228 -19.74 -26.87 11.05
N TYR A 229 -18.82 -26.92 12.00
CA TYR A 229 -18.22 -25.69 12.56
C TYR A 229 -17.29 -25.04 11.52
N LEU A 230 -17.65 -23.82 11.07
CA LEU A 230 -17.05 -23.19 9.91
C LEU A 230 -16.02 -22.13 10.31
N PHE A 231 -14.74 -22.43 10.07
CA PHE A 231 -13.68 -21.44 10.08
C PHE A 231 -13.59 -20.74 8.72
N MET A 232 -13.44 -19.42 8.75
CA MET A 232 -13.27 -18.64 7.53
C MET A 232 -11.99 -17.80 7.61
N PHE A 233 -11.26 -17.78 6.52
CA PHE A 233 -10.14 -16.86 6.26
C PHE A 233 -10.34 -16.20 4.91
N SER A 234 -9.98 -14.92 4.78
CA SER A 234 -10.04 -14.23 3.50
C SER A 234 -8.83 -13.33 3.26
N PHE A 235 -8.33 -13.32 2.02
CA PHE A 235 -7.26 -12.43 1.61
C PHE A 235 -7.28 -12.12 0.11
N ASP A 236 -6.55 -11.08 -0.28
CA ASP A 236 -6.25 -10.72 -1.67
C ASP A 236 -4.82 -11.17 -2.00
N PHE A 237 -4.63 -11.90 -3.09
CA PHE A 237 -3.31 -12.30 -3.57
C PHE A 237 -2.37 -11.12 -3.84
N ASN A 238 -2.91 -9.96 -4.23
CA ASN A 238 -2.12 -8.73 -4.39
C ASN A 238 -1.52 -8.19 -3.08
N SER A 239 -1.96 -8.70 -1.92
CA SER A 239 -1.52 -8.24 -0.59
C SER A 239 -0.29 -8.96 -0.03
N THR A 240 0.52 -9.59 -0.88
CA THR A 240 1.69 -10.41 -0.51
C THR A 240 1.29 -11.66 0.30
N VAL A 241 1.29 -12.81 -0.36
CA VAL A 241 0.78 -14.10 0.18
C VAL A 241 1.51 -14.51 1.46
N GLU A 242 2.83 -14.32 1.49
CA GLU A 242 3.67 -14.62 2.65
C GLU A 242 3.22 -13.84 3.90
N ARG A 243 2.81 -12.59 3.71
CA ARG A 243 2.32 -11.72 4.80
C ARG A 243 0.97 -12.19 5.32
N LYS A 244 0.07 -12.57 4.42
CA LYS A 244 -1.27 -13.09 4.77
C LYS A 244 -1.23 -14.50 5.34
N ASN A 245 -0.19 -15.27 5.05
CA ASN A 245 0.12 -16.58 5.64
C ASN A 245 -1.02 -17.63 5.55
N PRO A 246 -1.59 -17.88 4.37
CA PRO A 246 -2.59 -18.95 4.20
C PRO A 246 -2.06 -20.33 4.58
N ASP A 247 -0.77 -20.57 4.36
CA ASP A 247 -0.11 -21.83 4.74
C ASP A 247 -0.18 -22.08 6.24
N GLY A 248 0.06 -21.04 7.04
CA GLY A 248 -0.07 -21.13 8.50
C GLY A 248 -1.49 -21.45 8.95
N VAL A 249 -2.50 -20.86 8.28
CA VAL A 249 -3.92 -21.15 8.58
C VAL A 249 -4.26 -22.62 8.23
N ILE A 250 -3.83 -23.11 7.07
CA ILE A 250 -4.02 -24.50 6.64
C ILE A 250 -3.34 -25.46 7.60
N GLU A 251 -2.08 -25.17 7.97
CA GLU A 251 -1.30 -26.03 8.86
C GLU A 251 -1.87 -26.05 10.28
N ALA A 252 -2.29 -24.92 10.83
CA ALA A 252 -2.94 -24.84 12.13
C ALA A 252 -4.26 -25.62 12.14
N PHE A 253 -5.06 -25.53 11.07
CA PHE A 253 -6.28 -26.30 10.93
C PHE A 253 -5.99 -27.82 10.86
N ARG A 254 -4.96 -28.26 10.14
CA ARG A 254 -4.52 -29.67 10.08
C ARG A 254 -4.06 -30.18 11.45
N ARG A 255 -3.35 -29.37 12.23
CA ARG A 255 -2.95 -29.70 13.61
C ARG A 255 -4.14 -29.77 14.54
N ALA A 256 -5.11 -28.89 14.37
CA ALA A 256 -6.33 -28.89 15.16
C ALA A 256 -7.18 -30.14 14.88
N PHE A 257 -7.33 -30.48 13.60
CA PHE A 257 -8.20 -31.55 13.09
C PHE A 257 -7.40 -32.46 12.14
N PRO A 258 -6.60 -33.42 12.67
CA PRO A 258 -5.71 -34.27 11.86
C PRO A 258 -6.43 -35.11 10.82
N LYS A 259 -7.74 -35.34 11.03
CA LYS A 259 -8.66 -36.02 10.08
C LYS A 259 -9.93 -35.21 9.98
N PRO A 260 -10.65 -35.29 8.85
CA PRO A 260 -11.98 -34.70 8.75
C PRO A 260 -12.88 -35.21 9.88
N SER A 261 -13.40 -34.31 10.71
CA SER A 261 -14.13 -34.63 11.94
C SER A 261 -15.35 -33.74 12.18
N GLY A 262 -15.78 -33.00 11.14
CA GLY A 262 -16.92 -32.09 11.18
C GLY A 262 -16.57 -30.61 11.00
N PRO A 263 -15.55 -30.05 11.68
CA PRO A 263 -15.11 -28.69 11.38
C PRO A 263 -14.64 -28.53 9.94
N GLN A 264 -14.88 -27.35 9.38
CA GLN A 264 -14.58 -26.97 8.00
C GLN A 264 -13.75 -25.69 7.94
N LEU A 265 -12.86 -25.57 6.96
CA LEU A 265 -12.11 -24.35 6.67
C LEU A 265 -12.45 -23.86 5.26
N VAL A 266 -12.96 -22.64 5.16
CA VAL A 266 -13.14 -21.95 3.86
C VAL A 266 -12.13 -20.81 3.76
N ILE A 267 -11.29 -20.86 2.74
CA ILE A 267 -10.33 -19.80 2.37
C ILE A 267 -10.90 -19.07 1.15
N LYS A 268 -11.38 -17.84 1.37
CA LYS A 268 -11.91 -16.99 0.32
C LYS A 268 -10.82 -16.05 -0.19
N THR A 269 -10.54 -16.10 -1.48
CA THR A 269 -9.50 -15.26 -2.11
C THR A 269 -10.03 -14.45 -3.28
N ILE A 270 -9.29 -13.43 -3.68
CA ILE A 270 -9.46 -12.68 -4.93
C ILE A 270 -8.12 -12.52 -5.62
N ASN A 271 -8.17 -12.23 -6.94
CA ASN A 271 -7.00 -11.99 -7.77
C ASN A 271 -6.04 -13.19 -7.98
N GLY A 272 -6.45 -14.40 -7.60
CA GLY A 272 -5.66 -15.61 -7.82
C GLY A 272 -5.31 -15.85 -9.29
N HIS A 273 -6.16 -15.38 -10.23
CA HIS A 273 -5.88 -15.45 -11.67
C HIS A 273 -4.64 -14.65 -12.10
N ARG A 274 -4.16 -13.69 -11.30
CA ARG A 274 -2.92 -12.95 -11.50
C ARG A 274 -1.72 -13.59 -10.80
N HIS A 275 -1.96 -14.55 -9.90
CA HIS A 275 -1.01 -15.26 -9.05
C HIS A 275 -1.21 -16.77 -9.14
N LEU A 276 -1.30 -17.28 -10.38
CA LEU A 276 -1.62 -18.69 -10.64
C LEU A 276 -0.68 -19.68 -9.94
N PRO A 277 0.65 -19.47 -9.90
CA PRO A 277 1.53 -20.40 -9.20
C PRO A 277 1.18 -20.56 -7.71
N GLU A 278 0.91 -19.47 -7.01
CA GLU A 278 0.56 -19.44 -5.59
C GLU A 278 -0.82 -20.06 -5.35
N LEU A 279 -1.81 -19.74 -6.20
CA LEU A 279 -3.15 -20.31 -6.12
C LEU A 279 -3.11 -21.83 -6.32
N GLU A 280 -2.44 -22.32 -7.37
CA GLU A 280 -2.32 -23.75 -7.65
C GLU A 280 -1.52 -24.49 -6.57
N ARG A 281 -0.50 -23.84 -5.99
CA ARG A 281 0.22 -24.38 -4.84
C ARG A 281 -0.71 -24.54 -3.63
N LEU A 282 -1.53 -23.56 -3.30
CA LEU A 282 -2.50 -23.66 -2.20
C LEU A 282 -3.52 -24.78 -2.46
N ARG A 283 -4.02 -24.91 -3.69
CA ARG A 283 -4.91 -26.01 -4.08
C ARG A 283 -4.23 -27.37 -3.94
N ALA A 284 -2.98 -27.49 -4.36
CA ALA A 284 -2.21 -28.72 -4.27
C ALA A 284 -1.98 -29.18 -2.82
N ILE A 285 -1.62 -28.25 -1.92
CA ILE A 285 -1.39 -28.61 -0.51
C ILE A 285 -2.69 -28.95 0.25
N THR A 286 -3.87 -28.65 -0.30
CA THR A 286 -5.16 -28.96 0.32
C THR A 286 -5.90 -30.09 -0.38
N ALA A 287 -5.36 -30.65 -1.46
CA ALA A 287 -6.04 -31.62 -2.32
C ALA A 287 -6.39 -32.96 -1.63
N ASP A 288 -5.73 -33.27 -0.52
CA ASP A 288 -5.96 -34.46 0.31
C ASP A 288 -7.02 -34.25 1.41
N ARG A 289 -7.63 -33.03 1.48
CA ARG A 289 -8.54 -32.61 2.56
C ARG A 289 -9.83 -32.02 1.97
N ASP A 290 -10.91 -32.80 2.08
CA ASP A 290 -12.26 -32.40 1.64
C ASP A 290 -12.96 -31.43 2.60
N ASP A 291 -12.40 -31.23 3.79
CA ASP A 291 -12.84 -30.27 4.80
C ASP A 291 -12.11 -28.89 4.69
N ILE A 292 -11.28 -28.70 3.66
CA ILE A 292 -10.63 -27.40 3.34
C ILE A 292 -11.04 -26.99 1.93
N THR A 293 -11.77 -25.88 1.82
CA THR A 293 -12.24 -25.34 0.54
C THR A 293 -11.54 -24.02 0.22
N ILE A 294 -10.98 -23.90 -0.98
CA ILE A 294 -10.44 -22.63 -1.50
C ILE A 294 -11.39 -22.09 -2.57
N PHE A 295 -11.92 -20.91 -2.33
CA PHE A 295 -12.73 -20.17 -3.29
C PHE A 295 -11.96 -18.93 -3.76
N ASP A 296 -11.61 -18.87 -5.05
CA ASP A 296 -11.00 -17.67 -5.66
C ASP A 296 -12.01 -17.00 -6.59
N GLY A 297 -12.42 -15.80 -6.22
CA GLY A 297 -13.37 -15.01 -6.99
C GLY A 297 -13.93 -13.83 -6.22
N PHE A 298 -14.43 -12.86 -6.97
CA PHE A 298 -15.14 -11.73 -6.40
C PHE A 298 -16.56 -12.17 -6.00
N LEU A 299 -16.98 -11.78 -4.81
CA LEU A 299 -18.36 -11.96 -4.34
C LEU A 299 -19.04 -10.58 -4.27
N PRO A 300 -20.27 -10.46 -4.77
CA PRO A 300 -21.09 -9.28 -4.50
C PRO A 300 -21.21 -9.02 -3.00
N THR A 301 -21.35 -7.77 -2.59
CA THR A 301 -21.35 -7.34 -1.18
C THR A 301 -22.33 -8.15 -0.33
N GLU A 302 -23.57 -8.37 -0.81
CA GLU A 302 -24.57 -9.16 -0.10
C GLU A 302 -24.14 -10.61 0.13
N GLN A 303 -23.50 -11.24 -0.86
CA GLN A 303 -23.02 -12.62 -0.73
C GLN A 303 -21.78 -12.70 0.15
N ARG A 304 -20.86 -11.74 0.05
CA ARG A 304 -19.71 -11.63 0.96
C ARG A 304 -20.16 -11.52 2.42
N ASP A 305 -21.12 -10.65 2.68
CA ASP A 305 -21.67 -10.43 4.01
C ASP A 305 -22.46 -11.66 4.50
N ALA A 306 -23.15 -12.35 3.59
CA ALA A 306 -23.81 -13.61 3.91
C ALA A 306 -22.79 -14.68 4.32
N TRP A 307 -21.67 -14.83 3.61
CA TRP A 307 -20.61 -15.76 3.96
C TRP A 307 -19.99 -15.44 5.32
N ALA A 308 -19.69 -14.17 5.58
CA ALA A 308 -19.16 -13.74 6.87
C ALA A 308 -20.13 -14.00 8.03
N ARG A 309 -21.45 -13.81 7.81
CA ARG A 309 -22.47 -14.19 8.80
C ARG A 309 -22.60 -15.70 9.00
N ALA A 310 -22.38 -16.50 7.96
CA ALA A 310 -22.45 -17.96 8.02
C ALA A 310 -21.25 -18.59 8.75
N ALA A 311 -20.10 -17.93 8.77
CA ALA A 311 -18.93 -18.40 9.49
C ALA A 311 -19.21 -18.49 11.00
N ASP A 312 -18.62 -19.48 11.68
CA ASP A 312 -18.65 -19.59 13.13
C ASP A 312 -17.45 -18.90 13.77
N CYS A 313 -16.29 -18.91 13.09
CA CYS A 313 -15.07 -18.29 13.57
C CYS A 313 -14.27 -17.74 12.38
N TYR A 314 -13.69 -16.54 12.53
CA TYR A 314 -12.75 -15.99 11.58
C TYR A 314 -11.31 -16.25 12.04
N VAL A 315 -10.43 -16.60 11.11
CA VAL A 315 -9.03 -16.91 11.43
C VAL A 315 -8.11 -16.08 10.56
N SER A 316 -7.10 -15.43 11.15
CA SER A 316 -6.05 -14.71 10.42
C SER A 316 -4.71 -14.89 11.11
N LEU A 317 -3.90 -15.80 10.61
CA LEU A 317 -2.53 -16.00 11.09
C LEU A 317 -1.53 -15.16 10.30
N HIS A 318 -1.89 -13.90 10.06
CA HIS A 318 -1.09 -12.93 9.33
C HIS A 318 0.27 -12.69 10.02
N ARG A 319 1.27 -12.33 9.23
CA ARG A 319 2.58 -11.96 9.74
C ARG A 319 2.71 -10.47 10.03
N SER A 320 1.90 -9.65 9.40
CA SER A 320 1.75 -8.22 9.68
C SER A 320 0.50 -7.65 9.00
N GLU A 321 -0.12 -6.65 9.61
CA GLU A 321 -1.26 -5.91 9.08
C GLU A 321 -1.12 -4.40 9.37
N GLY A 322 -1.57 -3.58 8.41
CA GLY A 322 -1.65 -2.12 8.60
C GLY A 322 -2.88 -1.68 9.39
N PHE A 323 -3.95 -2.50 9.38
CA PHE A 323 -5.13 -2.36 10.22
C PHE A 323 -5.77 -3.71 10.54
N GLY A 324 -6.08 -4.53 9.51
CA GLY A 324 -6.78 -5.80 9.68
C GLY A 324 -8.29 -5.68 9.50
N LEU A 325 -8.73 -4.98 8.44
CA LEU A 325 -10.15 -4.74 8.15
C LEU A 325 -11.00 -6.01 8.19
N THR A 326 -10.55 -7.11 7.60
CA THR A 326 -11.34 -8.35 7.55
C THR A 326 -11.57 -8.97 8.94
N MET A 327 -10.60 -8.82 9.84
CA MET A 327 -10.75 -9.23 11.24
C MET A 327 -11.72 -8.31 11.98
N ALA A 328 -11.59 -6.99 11.79
CA ALA A 328 -12.51 -6.03 12.37
C ALA A 328 -13.95 -6.20 11.85
N GLU A 329 -14.14 -6.49 10.57
CA GLU A 329 -15.45 -6.83 9.98
C GLU A 329 -16.04 -8.10 10.60
N ALA A 330 -15.24 -9.14 10.84
CA ALA A 330 -15.68 -10.36 11.50
C ALA A 330 -16.11 -10.08 12.96
N MET A 331 -15.33 -9.30 13.72
CA MET A 331 -15.70 -8.84 15.06
C MET A 331 -17.00 -8.02 15.04
N ALA A 332 -17.15 -7.12 14.07
CA ALA A 332 -18.37 -6.31 13.90
C ALA A 332 -19.62 -7.15 13.63
N MET A 333 -19.46 -8.31 13.01
CA MET A 333 -20.52 -9.29 12.82
C MET A 333 -20.75 -10.19 14.05
N GLY A 334 -20.02 -9.96 15.14
CA GLY A 334 -20.13 -10.74 16.38
C GLY A 334 -19.48 -12.11 16.28
N LYS A 335 -18.51 -12.29 15.37
CA LYS A 335 -17.77 -13.55 15.23
C LYS A 335 -16.55 -13.58 16.14
N PRO A 336 -16.26 -14.71 16.80
CA PRO A 336 -14.97 -14.91 17.44
C PRO A 336 -13.87 -14.86 16.38
N VAL A 337 -12.74 -14.28 16.74
CA VAL A 337 -11.57 -14.13 15.84
C VAL A 337 -10.36 -14.79 16.48
N ILE A 338 -9.67 -15.65 15.73
CA ILE A 338 -8.35 -16.16 16.06
C ILE A 338 -7.36 -15.37 15.22
N ALA A 339 -6.49 -14.59 15.85
CA ALA A 339 -5.58 -13.67 15.15
C ALA A 339 -4.18 -13.71 15.72
N THR A 340 -3.20 -13.42 14.89
CA THR A 340 -1.81 -13.20 15.33
C THR A 340 -1.74 -12.04 16.32
N ALA A 341 -1.07 -12.19 17.45
CA ALA A 341 -0.83 -11.14 18.44
C ALA A 341 0.30 -10.20 17.98
N TYR A 342 0.14 -9.54 16.82
CA TYR A 342 1.16 -8.67 16.25
C TYR A 342 0.57 -7.64 15.29
N SER A 343 1.15 -6.44 15.30
CA SER A 343 0.86 -5.31 14.44
C SER A 343 -0.48 -4.60 14.74
N ALA A 344 -1.11 -4.05 13.72
CA ALA A 344 -2.19 -3.06 13.86
C ALA A 344 -3.49 -3.58 14.49
N ASN A 345 -3.76 -4.87 14.42
CA ASN A 345 -4.97 -5.44 15.04
C ASN A 345 -4.95 -5.32 16.59
N LEU A 346 -3.79 -5.17 17.21
CA LEU A 346 -3.67 -4.94 18.65
C LEU A 346 -4.21 -3.58 19.11
N ASP A 347 -4.46 -2.65 18.18
CA ASP A 347 -5.13 -1.37 18.50
C ASP A 347 -6.63 -1.55 18.81
N PHE A 348 -7.21 -2.73 18.50
CA PHE A 348 -8.61 -3.02 18.75
C PHE A 348 -8.89 -4.47 19.20
N MET A 349 -7.86 -5.26 19.44
CA MET A 349 -7.96 -6.63 19.95
C MET A 349 -7.14 -6.80 21.21
N ASP A 350 -7.74 -7.49 22.17
CA ASP A 350 -7.10 -8.02 23.37
C ASP A 350 -7.67 -9.42 23.68
N ASP A 351 -7.21 -10.05 24.76
CA ASP A 351 -7.60 -11.42 25.16
C ASP A 351 -9.09 -11.51 25.59
N ASP A 352 -9.77 -10.39 25.85
CA ASP A 352 -11.20 -10.39 26.20
C ASP A 352 -12.11 -10.50 24.95
N VAL A 353 -11.60 -10.08 23.78
CA VAL A 353 -12.39 -9.96 22.55
C VAL A 353 -11.86 -10.79 21.38
N ALA A 354 -10.68 -11.42 21.50
CA ALA A 354 -10.10 -12.27 20.47
C ALA A 354 -9.20 -13.35 21.06
N PHE A 355 -9.00 -14.45 20.32
CA PHE A 355 -7.96 -15.43 20.58
C PHE A 355 -6.65 -14.95 19.97
N LEU A 356 -5.76 -14.39 20.78
CA LEU A 356 -4.49 -13.81 20.32
C LEU A 356 -3.38 -14.87 20.33
N VAL A 357 -2.94 -15.27 19.15
CA VAL A 357 -1.89 -16.25 18.93
C VAL A 357 -0.53 -15.60 19.17
N PRO A 358 0.28 -16.11 20.13
CA PRO A 358 1.61 -15.58 20.41
C PRO A 358 2.54 -15.78 19.20
N VAL A 359 3.60 -14.96 19.15
CA VAL A 359 4.49 -14.89 18.00
C VAL A 359 5.94 -14.98 18.38
N THR A 360 6.77 -15.38 17.42
CA THR A 360 8.20 -15.08 17.39
C THR A 360 8.49 -14.06 16.28
N GLU A 361 9.57 -13.30 16.45
CA GLU A 361 10.01 -12.36 15.41
C GLU A 361 10.48 -13.14 14.17
N TRP A 362 10.02 -12.69 13.01
CA TRP A 362 10.46 -13.21 11.72
C TRP A 362 11.03 -12.08 10.86
N ARG A 363 12.30 -12.20 10.54
CA ARG A 363 13.01 -11.23 9.71
C ARG A 363 13.08 -11.73 8.28
N LEU A 364 12.64 -10.91 7.33
CA LEU A 364 12.69 -11.26 5.90
C LEU A 364 14.15 -11.42 5.44
N GLU A 365 14.48 -12.61 4.95
CA GLU A 365 15.78 -12.93 4.35
C GLU A 365 15.85 -12.55 2.87
N ALA A 366 14.70 -12.43 2.21
CA ALA A 366 14.53 -11.98 0.83
C ALA A 366 13.45 -10.90 0.76
N GLN A 367 13.45 -10.11 -0.29
CA GLN A 367 12.38 -9.13 -0.55
C GLN A 367 11.05 -9.86 -0.77
N ALA A 368 9.98 -9.39 -0.13
CA ALA A 368 8.62 -9.91 -0.29
C ALA A 368 7.69 -8.78 -0.76
N GLY A 369 7.32 -8.80 -2.04
CA GLY A 369 6.55 -7.69 -2.62
C GLY A 369 7.27 -6.34 -2.45
N PRO A 370 6.61 -5.31 -1.85
CA PRO A 370 7.22 -4.01 -1.62
C PRO A 370 8.12 -3.96 -0.38
N TYR A 371 8.17 -5.04 0.44
CA TYR A 371 8.87 -5.06 1.71
C TYR A 371 10.33 -5.46 1.54
N PRO A 372 11.30 -4.61 1.97
CA PRO A 372 12.72 -4.88 1.79
C PRO A 372 13.23 -6.02 2.68
N VAL A 373 14.37 -6.58 2.30
CA VAL A 373 15.13 -7.52 3.14
C VAL A 373 15.41 -6.88 4.50
N GLY A 374 15.28 -7.67 5.56
CA GLY A 374 15.45 -7.22 6.94
C GLY A 374 14.17 -6.65 7.58
N SER A 375 13.07 -6.55 6.83
CA SER A 375 11.76 -6.21 7.41
C SER A 375 11.38 -7.19 8.51
N LEU A 376 10.81 -6.66 9.59
CA LEU A 376 10.32 -7.46 10.69
C LEU A 376 8.84 -7.76 10.49
N TRP A 377 8.52 -9.03 10.54
CA TRP A 377 7.18 -9.58 10.62
C TRP A 377 7.11 -10.54 11.81
N ALA A 378 5.94 -11.14 12.02
CA ALA A 378 5.72 -12.14 13.05
C ALA A 378 5.54 -13.53 12.45
N ASP A 379 6.01 -14.55 13.16
CA ASP A 379 5.68 -15.94 12.88
C ASP A 379 4.78 -16.46 14.01
N PRO A 380 3.48 -16.71 13.74
CA PRO A 380 2.53 -17.14 14.77
C PRO A 380 2.78 -18.58 15.20
N ASP A 381 2.57 -18.86 16.50
CA ASP A 381 2.63 -20.21 17.06
C ASP A 381 1.44 -21.05 16.57
N LEU A 382 1.72 -21.95 15.63
CA LEU A 382 0.68 -22.76 14.99
C LEU A 382 0.09 -23.83 15.93
N ASP A 383 0.78 -24.24 16.98
CA ASP A 383 0.26 -25.18 17.97
C ASP A 383 -0.77 -24.50 18.88
N VAL A 384 -0.48 -23.26 19.29
CA VAL A 384 -1.44 -22.41 20.03
C VAL A 384 -2.63 -22.05 19.14
N ALA A 385 -2.40 -21.68 17.86
CA ALA A 385 -3.48 -21.43 16.91
C ALA A 385 -4.39 -22.66 16.74
N ALA A 386 -3.81 -23.84 16.61
CA ALA A 386 -4.55 -25.11 16.54
C ALA A 386 -5.32 -25.41 17.84
N ALA A 387 -4.75 -25.07 19.00
CA ALA A 387 -5.46 -25.22 20.28
C ALA A 387 -6.68 -24.29 20.36
N PHE A 388 -6.55 -23.04 19.92
CA PHE A 388 -7.68 -22.10 19.87
C PHE A 388 -8.75 -22.53 18.86
N MET A 389 -8.37 -23.10 17.70
CA MET A 389 -9.33 -23.68 16.76
C MET A 389 -10.13 -24.83 17.41
N ARG A 390 -9.47 -25.75 18.11
CA ARG A 390 -10.15 -26.82 18.87
C ARG A 390 -11.08 -26.22 19.93
N GLN A 391 -10.58 -25.30 20.75
CA GLN A 391 -11.36 -24.65 21.80
C GLN A 391 -12.65 -24.00 21.25
N ALA A 392 -12.54 -23.27 20.13
CA ALA A 392 -13.68 -22.61 19.51
C ALA A 392 -14.71 -23.64 18.96
N ALA A 393 -14.24 -24.75 18.38
CA ALA A 393 -15.12 -25.78 17.85
C ALA A 393 -15.74 -26.67 18.96
N ASP A 394 -15.02 -26.93 20.05
CA ASP A 394 -15.48 -27.75 21.18
C ASP A 394 -16.46 -26.97 22.09
N ASP A 395 -16.31 -25.65 22.20
CA ASP A 395 -17.25 -24.79 22.95
C ASP A 395 -17.71 -23.59 22.09
N PRO A 396 -18.59 -23.82 21.11
CA PRO A 396 -19.12 -22.77 20.24
C PRO A 396 -19.84 -21.66 21.02
N GLY A 397 -20.41 -22.00 22.19
CA GLY A 397 -21.12 -21.03 23.02
C GLY A 397 -20.18 -19.98 23.64
N ALA A 398 -19.07 -20.43 24.23
CA ALA A 398 -18.05 -19.54 24.78
C ALA A 398 -17.37 -18.70 23.67
N ALA A 399 -17.08 -19.32 22.52
CA ALA A 399 -16.53 -18.61 21.36
C ALA A 399 -17.49 -17.53 20.85
N ALA A 400 -18.77 -17.84 20.68
CA ALA A 400 -19.79 -16.89 20.27
C ALA A 400 -19.95 -15.73 21.28
N ALA A 401 -19.88 -16.01 22.59
CA ALA A 401 -19.92 -14.98 23.63
C ALA A 401 -18.73 -14.01 23.53
N MET A 402 -17.53 -14.48 23.15
CA MET A 402 -16.37 -13.62 22.84
C MET A 402 -16.66 -12.74 21.62
N GLY A 403 -17.24 -13.30 20.55
CA GLY A 403 -17.64 -12.53 19.37
C GLY A 403 -18.64 -11.40 19.70
N VAL A 404 -19.60 -11.66 20.60
CA VAL A 404 -20.53 -10.63 21.07
C VAL A 404 -19.79 -9.48 21.79
N ARG A 405 -18.84 -9.80 22.68
CA ARG A 405 -18.01 -8.76 23.33
C ARG A 405 -17.16 -8.00 22.30
N ALA A 406 -16.59 -8.69 21.34
CA ALA A 406 -15.83 -8.09 20.26
C ALA A 406 -16.64 -7.06 19.45
N ARG A 407 -17.88 -7.44 19.09
CA ARG A 407 -18.82 -6.51 18.43
C ARG A 407 -19.12 -5.29 19.28
N GLN A 408 -19.41 -5.47 20.56
CA GLN A 408 -19.70 -4.37 21.49
C GLN A 408 -18.49 -3.44 21.60
N HIS A 409 -17.29 -3.98 21.78
CA HIS A 409 -16.05 -3.21 21.85
C HIS A 409 -15.85 -2.32 20.61
N LEU A 410 -16.03 -2.85 19.39
CA LEU A 410 -15.93 -2.07 18.17
C LEU A 410 -17.04 -1.02 18.05
N ALA A 411 -18.28 -1.35 18.44
CA ALA A 411 -19.40 -0.41 18.43
C ALA A 411 -19.18 0.80 19.37
N GLU A 412 -18.35 0.65 20.39
CA GLU A 412 -17.99 1.72 21.31
C GLU A 412 -16.74 2.49 20.87
N THR A 413 -15.80 1.83 20.21
CA THR A 413 -14.46 2.38 19.97
C THR A 413 -14.19 2.79 18.52
N ARG A 414 -14.87 2.20 17.53
CA ARG A 414 -14.60 2.36 16.10
C ARG A 414 -15.82 2.87 15.33
N THR A 415 -16.37 4.02 15.80
CA THR A 415 -17.59 4.62 15.23
C THR A 415 -17.29 5.74 14.25
N PRO A 416 -18.17 5.98 13.24
CA PRO A 416 -18.06 7.15 12.36
C PRO A 416 -17.98 8.46 13.12
N GLY A 417 -18.76 8.63 14.21
CA GLY A 417 -18.74 9.84 15.03
C GLY A 417 -17.40 10.12 15.70
N ARG A 418 -16.64 9.08 16.10
CA ARG A 418 -15.28 9.26 16.64
C ARG A 418 -14.33 9.76 15.57
N LEU A 419 -14.42 9.23 14.34
CA LEU A 419 -13.61 9.70 13.23
C LEU A 419 -14.00 11.13 12.85
N ALA A 420 -15.29 11.46 12.78
CA ALA A 420 -15.77 12.81 12.51
C ALA A 420 -15.23 13.81 13.54
N ALA A 421 -15.31 13.47 14.82
CA ALA A 421 -14.77 14.32 15.91
C ALA A 421 -13.25 14.50 15.80
N PHE A 422 -12.52 13.43 15.46
CA PHE A 422 -11.07 13.49 15.21
C PHE A 422 -10.75 14.45 14.05
N ILE A 423 -11.42 14.29 12.90
CA ILE A 423 -11.23 15.14 11.72
C ILE A 423 -11.54 16.60 12.07
N ALA A 424 -12.73 16.88 12.62
CA ALA A 424 -13.15 18.23 12.96
C ALA A 424 -12.19 18.91 13.95
N GLY A 425 -11.76 18.18 14.99
CA GLY A 425 -10.79 18.66 15.96
C GLY A 425 -9.46 19.02 15.32
N ARG A 426 -8.94 18.15 14.44
CA ARG A 426 -7.66 18.41 13.78
C ARG A 426 -7.73 19.56 12.77
N LEU A 427 -8.81 19.68 12.01
CA LEU A 427 -9.04 20.83 11.13
C LEU A 427 -9.06 22.15 11.91
N ALA A 428 -9.68 22.18 13.08
CA ALA A 428 -9.69 23.35 13.95
C ALA A 428 -8.28 23.71 14.44
N GLU A 429 -7.46 22.71 14.85
CA GLU A 429 -6.07 22.93 15.25
C GLU A 429 -5.22 23.48 14.10
N ILE A 430 -5.30 22.90 12.90
CA ILE A 430 -4.57 23.35 11.70
C ILE A 430 -4.87 24.83 11.41
N ARG A 431 -6.13 25.22 11.51
CA ARG A 431 -6.55 26.62 11.28
C ARG A 431 -6.12 27.55 12.39
N ALA A 432 -6.21 27.13 13.65
CA ALA A 432 -5.79 27.92 14.80
C ALA A 432 -4.29 28.22 14.78
N GLU A 433 -3.49 27.30 14.24
CA GLU A 433 -2.04 27.45 14.07
C GLU A 433 -1.65 28.14 12.75
N ASP A 434 -2.62 28.53 11.93
CA ASP A 434 -2.42 29.17 10.60
C ASP A 434 -1.51 28.35 9.66
N LEU A 435 -1.65 27.03 9.71
CA LEU A 435 -0.78 26.12 8.94
C LEU A 435 -1.16 26.06 7.45
N THR A 436 -2.40 26.43 7.10
CA THR A 436 -2.90 26.43 5.70
C THR A 436 -2.24 27.52 4.84
N MET A 437 -1.70 28.57 5.46
CA MET A 437 -1.12 29.74 4.79
C MET A 437 0.41 29.70 4.68
N ARG A 438 1.05 28.62 5.10
CA ARG A 438 2.52 28.53 5.02
C ARG A 438 2.97 28.25 3.60
N PRO A 439 3.75 29.16 2.95
CA PRO A 439 4.38 28.85 1.69
C PRO A 439 5.36 27.69 1.90
N ARG A 440 5.23 26.64 1.12
CA ARG A 440 6.22 25.55 1.12
C ARG A 440 7.53 26.05 0.56
N PRO A 441 8.66 25.85 1.23
CA PRO A 441 9.95 26.18 0.66
C PRO A 441 10.18 25.28 -0.58
N ASN A 442 10.16 25.91 -1.77
CA ASN A 442 10.61 25.37 -3.07
C ASN A 442 10.40 23.85 -3.31
N SER A 443 9.14 23.40 -3.23
CA SER A 443 8.77 22.01 -3.49
C SER A 443 9.19 21.52 -4.89
N ARG A 444 9.17 22.39 -5.92
CA ARG A 444 9.63 22.05 -7.29
C ARG A 444 11.10 21.64 -7.35
N LEU A 445 11.97 22.31 -6.59
CA LEU A 445 13.38 21.96 -6.55
C LEU A 445 13.59 20.68 -5.76
N THR A 446 12.91 20.54 -4.62
CA THR A 446 12.96 19.34 -3.77
C THR A 446 12.42 18.11 -4.50
N LEU A 447 11.32 18.25 -5.26
CA LEU A 447 10.74 17.17 -6.08
C LEU A 447 11.70 16.77 -7.21
N LYS A 448 12.25 17.72 -7.96
CA LYS A 448 13.24 17.43 -9.02
C LYS A 448 14.51 16.80 -8.46
N LEU A 449 14.94 17.21 -7.26
CA LEU A 449 16.09 16.63 -6.58
C LEU A 449 15.82 15.22 -6.10
N ASN A 450 14.63 14.96 -5.54
CA ASN A 450 14.20 13.63 -5.11
C ASN A 450 13.99 12.70 -6.31
N ASP A 451 13.43 13.21 -7.43
CA ASP A 451 13.33 12.48 -8.69
C ASP A 451 14.72 12.12 -9.24
N ALA A 452 15.66 13.07 -9.24
CA ALA A 452 17.03 12.83 -9.67
C ALA A 452 17.74 11.81 -8.75
N LEU A 453 17.54 11.91 -7.43
CA LEU A 453 18.10 10.98 -6.44
C LEU A 453 17.45 9.60 -6.50
N ALA A 454 16.17 9.50 -6.82
CA ALA A 454 15.47 8.23 -7.03
C ALA A 454 15.95 7.53 -8.31
N TYR A 455 16.15 8.31 -9.40
CA TYR A 455 16.70 7.81 -10.66
C TYR A 455 18.14 7.27 -10.50
N ASP A 456 18.97 7.96 -9.74
CA ASP A 456 20.36 7.55 -9.48
C ASP A 456 20.45 6.30 -8.59
N ARG A 457 19.49 6.10 -7.69
CA ARG A 457 19.44 4.91 -6.80
C ARG A 457 19.11 3.61 -7.52
N GLN A 458 18.23 3.64 -8.51
CA GLN A 458 17.92 2.46 -9.32
C GLN A 458 19.13 1.97 -10.12
N ARG A 459 20.07 2.85 -10.40
CA ARG A 459 21.26 2.53 -11.19
C ARG A 459 22.48 2.03 -10.40
N HIS A 460 22.57 2.29 -9.06
CA HIS A 460 23.83 2.14 -8.33
C HIS A 460 23.68 1.72 -6.86
N ASP A 461 22.99 0.65 -6.59
CA ASP A 461 22.74 0.16 -5.21
C ASP A 461 23.98 -0.33 -4.42
N ALA A 462 25.16 -0.47 -5.04
CA ALA A 462 26.31 -1.08 -4.38
C ALA A 462 27.46 -0.15 -3.98
N GLN A 463 27.59 1.08 -4.51
CA GLN A 463 28.84 1.84 -4.32
C GLN A 463 28.71 3.27 -3.75
N HIS A 464 27.52 3.86 -3.57
CA HIS A 464 27.39 5.31 -3.28
C HIS A 464 26.85 5.69 -1.89
N GLY A 465 26.86 4.82 -0.91
CA GLY A 465 26.39 5.11 0.46
C GLY A 465 27.13 6.27 1.18
N ALA A 466 28.32 6.65 0.73
CA ALA A 466 29.10 7.74 1.33
C ALA A 466 28.70 9.11 0.77
N VAL A 467 28.49 9.23 -0.54
CA VAL A 467 28.12 10.49 -1.21
C VAL A 467 26.72 10.92 -0.78
N ASN A 468 25.76 9.99 -0.72
CA ASN A 468 24.41 10.26 -0.23
C ASN A 468 24.36 10.71 1.24
N ARG A 469 25.27 10.24 2.12
CA ARG A 469 25.39 10.76 3.50
C ARG A 469 25.90 12.18 3.54
N VAL A 470 26.84 12.54 2.69
CA VAL A 470 27.39 13.90 2.61
C VAL A 470 26.34 14.88 2.09
N ILE A 471 25.61 14.52 1.04
CA ILE A 471 24.53 15.36 0.48
C ILE A 471 23.42 15.56 1.51
N ARG A 472 22.96 14.52 2.22
CA ARG A 472 21.94 14.66 3.30
C ARG A 472 22.43 15.52 4.46
N LYS A 473 23.70 15.42 4.83
CA LYS A 473 24.26 16.24 5.91
C LYS A 473 24.42 17.71 5.51
N ALA A 474 24.72 17.98 4.24
CA ALA A 474 24.81 19.32 3.69
C ALA A 474 23.42 19.98 3.49
N MET A 475 22.37 19.19 3.25
CA MET A 475 21.01 19.69 2.98
C MET A 475 20.18 19.97 4.26
N ARG A 476 20.53 19.41 5.42
CA ARG A 476 19.80 19.60 6.68
C ARG A 476 19.58 21.06 7.13
N PRO A 477 20.49 22.02 6.90
CA PRO A 477 20.29 23.41 7.34
C PRO A 477 19.44 24.27 6.39
N TYR A 478 19.09 23.78 5.19
CA TYR A 478 18.63 24.63 4.08
C TYR A 478 17.12 24.58 3.80
N THR A 479 16.34 23.95 4.66
CA THR A 479 14.88 23.91 4.53
C THR A 479 14.15 25.16 5.02
N ALA A 480 14.86 26.24 5.37
CA ALA A 480 14.27 27.44 5.95
C ALA A 480 14.71 28.75 5.26
N GLY A 481 14.49 28.87 3.95
CA GLY A 481 14.41 30.16 3.25
C GLY A 481 15.68 30.65 2.52
N ALA A 482 15.60 30.83 1.19
CA ALA A 482 16.07 31.99 0.39
C ALA A 482 16.38 31.67 -1.09
N ASP A 483 15.85 32.46 -2.02
CA ASP A 483 16.00 32.35 -3.49
C ASP A 483 17.45 32.53 -4.04
N GLU A 484 18.33 33.24 -3.35
CA GLU A 484 19.73 33.47 -3.77
C GLU A 484 20.63 32.27 -3.43
N LEU A 485 20.36 31.61 -2.32
CA LEU A 485 21.12 30.43 -1.85
C LEU A 485 20.80 29.20 -2.71
N ASP A 486 19.55 29.05 -3.13
CA ASP A 486 19.08 27.93 -3.98
C ASP A 486 19.78 27.95 -5.35
N ARG A 487 20.02 29.13 -5.94
CA ARG A 487 20.77 29.25 -7.20
C ARG A 487 22.24 28.87 -7.06
N ARG A 488 22.87 29.20 -5.94
CA ARG A 488 24.28 28.83 -5.66
C ARG A 488 24.43 27.34 -5.39
N ILE A 489 23.47 26.74 -4.69
CA ILE A 489 23.44 25.30 -4.45
C ILE A 489 23.21 24.53 -5.76
N LEU A 490 22.28 25.00 -6.60
CA LEU A 490 22.03 24.38 -7.91
C LEU A 490 23.26 24.46 -8.80
N SER A 491 23.96 25.59 -8.83
CA SER A 491 25.21 25.76 -9.57
C SER A 491 26.32 24.85 -9.07
N ALA A 492 26.48 24.73 -7.74
CA ALA A 492 27.46 23.84 -7.14
C ALA A 492 27.12 22.34 -7.35
N MET A 493 25.84 22.00 -7.39
CA MET A 493 25.39 20.61 -7.65
C MET A 493 25.55 20.23 -9.12
N VAL A 494 25.28 21.14 -10.05
CA VAL A 494 25.54 20.95 -11.49
C VAL A 494 27.04 20.77 -11.74
N GLU A 495 27.88 21.57 -11.07
CA GLU A 495 29.33 21.43 -11.15
C GLU A 495 29.85 20.14 -10.52
N MET A 496 29.28 19.71 -9.38
CA MET A 496 29.56 18.40 -8.77
C MET A 496 29.09 17.23 -9.65
N GLY A 497 27.92 17.36 -10.28
CA GLY A 497 27.40 16.37 -11.23
C GLY A 497 28.35 16.19 -12.42
N GLY A 498 28.84 17.31 -12.99
CA GLY A 498 29.85 17.27 -14.07
C GLY A 498 31.15 16.60 -13.66
N ARG A 499 31.65 16.86 -12.45
CA ARG A 499 32.86 16.23 -11.93
C ARG A 499 32.67 14.74 -11.61
N LEU A 500 31.47 14.33 -11.19
CA LEU A 500 31.12 12.93 -10.96
C LEU A 500 31.05 12.16 -12.29
N ASP A 501 30.53 12.79 -13.35
CA ASP A 501 30.51 12.23 -14.69
C ASP A 501 31.94 12.07 -15.26
N GLU A 502 32.83 13.03 -15.03
CA GLU A 502 34.25 12.94 -15.41
C GLU A 502 34.97 11.79 -14.65
N ILE A 503 34.69 11.64 -13.35
CA ILE A 503 35.24 10.54 -12.54
C ILE A 503 34.68 9.19 -13.01
N ALA A 504 33.37 9.13 -13.31
CA ALA A 504 32.75 7.91 -13.81
C ALA A 504 33.30 7.50 -15.19
N GLN A 505 33.58 8.48 -16.06
CA GLN A 505 34.24 8.22 -17.34
C GLN A 505 35.69 7.76 -17.14
N GLY A 506 36.42 8.36 -16.21
CA GLY A 506 37.77 7.93 -15.86
C GLY A 506 37.84 6.51 -15.30
N VAL A 507 36.90 6.15 -14.43
CA VAL A 507 36.79 4.79 -13.88
C VAL A 507 36.46 3.77 -14.99
N LYS A 508 35.61 4.16 -15.95
CA LYS A 508 35.25 3.30 -17.08
C LYS A 508 36.42 3.09 -18.04
N ALA A 509 37.25 4.11 -18.23
CA ALA A 509 38.48 4.00 -19.02
C ALA A 509 39.51 3.04 -18.35
N VAL A 510 39.73 3.19 -17.04
CA VAL A 510 40.58 2.31 -16.26
C VAL A 510 40.09 0.86 -16.29
N GLN A 511 38.77 0.64 -16.22
CA GLN A 511 38.19 -0.69 -16.32
C GLN A 511 38.44 -1.32 -17.71
N GLN A 512 38.30 -0.55 -18.79
CA GLN A 512 38.64 -1.00 -20.15
C GLN A 512 40.11 -1.34 -20.30
N ASP A 513 40.99 -0.53 -19.72
CA ASP A 513 42.45 -0.82 -19.74
C ASP A 513 42.79 -2.10 -18.96
N LEU A 514 42.12 -2.37 -17.83
CA LEU A 514 42.28 -3.61 -17.05
C LEU A 514 41.76 -4.84 -17.81
N ASP A 515 40.62 -4.72 -18.50
CA ASP A 515 40.06 -5.78 -19.31
C ASP A 515 41.00 -6.12 -20.48
N THR A 516 41.56 -5.10 -21.15
CA THR A 516 42.56 -5.25 -22.22
C THR A 516 43.85 -5.91 -21.72
N LEU A 517 44.35 -5.48 -20.55
CA LEU A 517 45.49 -6.12 -19.90
C LEU A 517 45.21 -7.60 -19.54
N GLY A 518 43.98 -7.89 -19.09
CA GLY A 518 43.55 -9.26 -18.80
C GLY A 518 43.50 -10.16 -20.04
N GLU A 519 43.16 -9.61 -21.20
CA GLU A 519 43.19 -10.33 -22.47
C GLU A 519 44.64 -10.60 -22.91
N VAL A 520 45.52 -9.60 -22.85
CA VAL A 520 46.94 -9.74 -23.19
C VAL A 520 47.62 -10.78 -22.29
N VAL A 521 47.34 -10.80 -21.00
CA VAL A 521 47.88 -11.79 -20.05
C VAL A 521 47.38 -13.20 -20.37
N ARG A 522 46.15 -13.36 -20.82
CA ARG A 522 45.58 -14.65 -21.23
C ARG A 522 46.21 -15.15 -22.53
N GLU A 523 46.38 -14.29 -23.54
CA GLU A 523 47.05 -14.65 -24.79
C GLU A 523 48.50 -15.04 -24.55
N ASP A 524 49.24 -14.36 -23.64
CA ASP A 524 50.62 -14.69 -23.31
C ASP A 524 50.75 -16.02 -22.54
N ALA A 525 49.75 -16.36 -21.70
CA ALA A 525 49.66 -17.64 -21.00
C ALA A 525 49.36 -18.80 -21.97
N GLU A 526 48.42 -18.58 -22.91
CA GLU A 526 48.12 -19.57 -23.96
C GLU A 526 49.33 -19.83 -24.90
N HIS A 527 50.14 -18.80 -25.20
CA HIS A 527 51.37 -18.95 -26.02
C HIS A 527 52.51 -19.63 -25.27
N ARG A 528 52.52 -19.63 -23.94
CA ARG A 528 53.53 -20.31 -23.12
C ARG A 528 53.17 -21.76 -22.78
N GLY A 529 51.96 -22.21 -23.10
CA GLY A 529 51.55 -23.59 -22.92
C GLY A 529 51.38 -24.03 -21.46
N GLU A 530 51.01 -23.10 -20.57
CA GLU A 530 50.66 -23.33 -19.15
C GLU A 530 49.17 -23.34 -18.91
#